data_ee41b7009e94e73f29559d6a2e20b984
#
_entry.id   ee41b7009e94e73f29559d6a2e20b984
#
_cell.length_a   1.000
_cell.length_b   1.000
_cell.length_c   1.000
_cell.angle_alpha   90.00
_cell.angle_beta   90.00
_cell.angle_gamma   90.00
#
_symmetry.space_group_name_H-M   'P 1'
#
loop_
_entity.id
_entity.type
_entity.pdbx_description
1 polymer ?
#
loop_
_entity_poly.entity_id
_entity_poly.type
_entity_poly.pdbx_seq_one_letter_code
_entity_poly.pdbx_strand_id
1 'polypeptide(L)'
;MLEELSQLGYFLAVATGKSRVGLNRALNACGLLSTFDATRCADETFSKPHPAMLQELTRELGQDMRRTVMIGDTTHDLLMANNAGASGIAVEYGAHPVQQLQACHPIFTAKNVPELHQWLIENA
;
A
#
# COMPACT_ATOMS: atom_id res chain seq x y z
N MET A 1 11.50 1.97 9.28
CA MET A 1 10.02 2.13 9.29
C MET A 1 9.29 0.79 9.23
N LEU A 2 9.57 -0.02 8.25
CA LEU A 2 8.84 -1.29 8.06
C LEU A 2 9.05 -2.25 9.23
N GLU A 3 10.29 -2.40 9.70
CA GLU A 3 10.59 -3.26 10.83
C GLU A 3 9.85 -2.83 12.10
N GLU A 4 9.81 -1.54 12.38
CA GLU A 4 9.11 -1.00 13.54
C GLU A 4 7.61 -1.27 13.47
N LEU A 5 6.98 -1.05 12.31
CA LEU A 5 5.57 -1.34 12.13
C LEU A 5 5.28 -2.83 12.32
N SER A 6 6.14 -3.71 11.80
CA SER A 6 6.00 -5.15 11.98
C SER A 6 6.08 -5.53 13.46
N GLN A 7 7.01 -4.94 14.20
CA GLN A 7 7.17 -5.19 15.64
C GLN A 7 5.97 -4.71 16.46
N LEU A 8 5.27 -3.68 15.97
CA LEU A 8 4.05 -3.17 16.59
C LEU A 8 2.83 -4.06 16.30
N GLY A 9 2.98 -5.11 15.52
CA GLY A 9 1.93 -6.07 15.25
C GLY A 9 1.14 -5.83 13.96
N TYR A 10 1.56 -4.87 13.13
CA TYR A 10 0.92 -4.63 11.84
C TYR A 10 1.34 -5.67 10.82
N PHE A 11 0.39 -6.11 10.01
CA PHE A 11 0.69 -6.87 8.82
C PHE A 11 1.12 -5.92 7.70
N LEU A 12 2.16 -6.32 6.97
CA LEU A 12 2.69 -5.55 5.85
C LEU A 12 2.47 -6.32 4.56
N ALA A 13 1.94 -5.63 3.55
CA ALA A 13 1.63 -6.24 2.27
C ALA A 13 2.02 -5.32 1.11
N VAL A 14 2.18 -5.91 -0.07
CA VAL A 14 2.43 -5.17 -1.31
C VAL A 14 1.33 -5.48 -2.32
N ALA A 15 0.77 -4.42 -2.91
CA ALA A 15 -0.12 -4.49 -4.07
C ALA A 15 0.54 -3.68 -5.18
N THR A 16 0.94 -4.31 -6.27
CA THR A 16 1.79 -3.67 -7.28
C THR A 16 1.33 -3.93 -8.71
N GLY A 17 1.62 -2.98 -9.59
CA GLY A 17 1.47 -3.16 -11.04
C GLY A 17 2.58 -4.00 -11.67
N LYS A 18 3.61 -4.40 -10.93
CA LYS A 18 4.67 -5.27 -11.42
C LYS A 18 4.18 -6.71 -11.58
N SER A 19 4.89 -7.47 -12.42
CA SER A 19 4.72 -8.92 -12.48
C SER A 19 5.32 -9.58 -11.24
N ARG A 20 4.98 -10.85 -11.01
CA ARG A 20 5.57 -11.61 -9.89
C ARG A 20 7.10 -11.65 -9.99
N VAL A 21 7.63 -11.90 -11.18
CA VAL A 21 9.07 -11.92 -11.41
C VAL A 21 9.69 -10.55 -11.10
N GLY A 22 9.03 -9.47 -11.57
CA GLY A 22 9.51 -8.11 -11.34
C GLY A 22 9.52 -7.72 -9.86
N LEU A 23 8.46 -8.06 -9.13
CA LEU A 23 8.39 -7.76 -7.70
C LEU A 23 9.43 -8.55 -6.92
N ASN A 24 9.55 -9.84 -7.15
CA ASN A 24 10.53 -10.67 -6.44
C ASN A 24 11.96 -10.15 -6.67
N ARG A 25 12.27 -9.75 -7.89
CA ARG A 25 13.58 -9.16 -8.22
C ARG A 25 13.81 -7.86 -7.45
N ALA A 26 12.81 -6.98 -7.41
CA ALA A 26 12.92 -5.71 -6.72
C ALA A 26 13.09 -5.90 -5.20
N LEU A 27 12.29 -6.77 -4.59
CA LEU A 27 12.38 -7.05 -3.15
C LEU A 27 13.70 -7.72 -2.78
N ASN A 28 14.19 -8.62 -3.61
CA ASN A 28 15.47 -9.27 -3.38
C ASN A 28 16.62 -8.26 -3.45
N ALA A 29 16.58 -7.36 -4.43
CA ALA A 29 17.59 -6.31 -4.58
C ALA A 29 17.66 -5.37 -3.38
N CYS A 30 16.53 -5.11 -2.73
CA CYS A 30 16.44 -4.25 -1.55
C CYS A 30 16.62 -4.99 -0.23
N GLY A 31 16.74 -6.32 -0.25
CA GLY A 31 16.80 -7.13 0.97
C GLY A 31 15.46 -7.21 1.72
N LEU A 32 14.34 -7.01 1.04
CA LEU A 32 13.01 -6.95 1.65
C LEU A 32 12.15 -8.18 1.33
N LEU A 33 12.73 -9.23 0.77
CA LEU A 33 11.96 -10.38 0.29
C LEU A 33 11.12 -11.04 1.37
N SER A 34 11.62 -11.08 2.61
CA SER A 34 10.91 -11.69 3.75
C SER A 34 10.21 -10.67 4.64
N THR A 35 10.18 -9.40 4.27
CA THR A 35 9.61 -8.33 5.11
C THR A 35 8.09 -8.31 5.07
N PHE A 36 7.50 -8.67 3.93
CA PHE A 36 6.06 -8.55 3.72
C PHE A 36 5.35 -9.87 4.00
N ASP A 37 4.20 -9.77 4.65
CA ASP A 37 3.39 -10.93 5.03
C ASP A 37 2.64 -11.54 3.86
N ALA A 38 2.28 -10.72 2.88
CA ALA A 38 1.62 -11.17 1.65
C ALA A 38 1.82 -10.14 0.53
N THR A 39 1.75 -10.59 -0.72
CA THR A 39 1.90 -9.72 -1.89
C THR A 39 0.95 -10.14 -3.00
N ARG A 40 0.53 -9.16 -3.83
CA ARG A 40 -0.22 -9.41 -5.06
C ARG A 40 0.36 -8.59 -6.19
N CYS A 41 0.48 -9.24 -7.35
CA CYS A 41 1.07 -8.67 -8.56
C CYS A 41 0.04 -8.57 -9.68
N ALA A 42 0.32 -7.73 -10.67
CA ALA A 42 -0.62 -7.45 -11.75
C ALA A 42 -0.96 -8.67 -12.61
N ASP A 43 -0.06 -9.66 -12.67
CA ASP A 43 -0.29 -10.88 -13.44
C ASP A 43 -1.01 -11.98 -12.64
N GLU A 44 -1.40 -11.72 -11.40
CA GLU A 44 -2.04 -12.71 -10.53
C GLU A 44 -3.53 -12.47 -10.32
N THR A 45 -3.98 -11.23 -10.49
CA THR A 45 -5.36 -10.84 -10.25
C THR A 45 -5.68 -9.56 -11.02
N PHE A 46 -6.86 -8.98 -10.80
CA PHE A 46 -7.24 -7.75 -11.47
C PHE A 46 -6.37 -6.58 -10.99
N SER A 47 -5.85 -5.81 -11.96
CA SER A 47 -4.96 -4.69 -11.68
C SER A 47 -5.71 -3.49 -11.09
N LYS A 48 -4.95 -2.62 -10.40
CA LYS A 48 -5.46 -1.34 -9.88
C LYS A 48 -6.10 -0.53 -11.03
N PRO A 49 -7.19 0.17 -10.81
CA PRO A 49 -7.84 0.48 -9.52
C PRO A 49 -8.90 -0.53 -9.08
N HIS A 50 -8.93 -1.72 -9.67
CA HIS A 50 -9.85 -2.78 -9.25
C HIS A 50 -9.50 -3.18 -7.79
N PRO A 51 -10.49 -3.41 -6.91
CA PRO A 51 -10.22 -3.67 -5.51
C PRO A 51 -9.71 -5.08 -5.19
N ALA A 52 -9.59 -5.96 -6.19
CA ALA A 52 -9.28 -7.38 -5.99
C ALA A 52 -8.00 -7.62 -5.18
N MET A 53 -6.93 -6.87 -5.46
CA MET A 53 -5.67 -7.06 -4.74
C MET A 53 -5.85 -6.87 -3.24
N LEU A 54 -6.51 -5.79 -2.82
CA LEU A 54 -6.77 -5.53 -1.40
C LEU A 54 -7.73 -6.53 -0.79
N GLN A 55 -8.76 -6.92 -1.53
CA GLN A 55 -9.72 -7.93 -1.07
C GLN A 55 -9.03 -9.27 -0.81
N GLU A 56 -8.16 -9.68 -1.72
CA GLU A 56 -7.42 -10.95 -1.57
C GLU A 56 -6.40 -10.88 -0.45
N LEU A 57 -5.68 -9.78 -0.31
CA LEU A 57 -4.68 -9.60 0.74
C LEU A 57 -5.32 -9.60 2.13
N THR A 58 -6.40 -8.86 2.32
CA THR A 58 -7.09 -8.82 3.61
C THR A 58 -7.69 -10.18 3.97
N ARG A 59 -8.19 -10.91 2.98
CA ARG A 59 -8.71 -12.26 3.19
C ARG A 59 -7.60 -13.23 3.60
N GLU A 60 -6.47 -13.18 2.90
CA GLU A 60 -5.33 -14.05 3.20
C GLU A 60 -4.79 -13.80 4.61
N LEU A 61 -4.73 -12.53 5.02
CA LEU A 61 -4.17 -12.13 6.32
C LEU A 61 -5.22 -12.12 7.44
N GLY A 62 -6.48 -12.41 7.12
CA GLY A 62 -7.55 -12.43 8.10
C GLY A 62 -7.86 -11.06 8.70
N GLN A 63 -7.74 -10.00 7.91
CA GLN A 63 -7.89 -8.63 8.38
C GLN A 63 -9.18 -7.98 7.88
N ASP A 64 -9.65 -6.97 8.63
CA ASP A 64 -10.81 -6.17 8.28
C ASP A 64 -10.38 -5.05 7.31
N MET A 65 -11.11 -4.90 6.21
CA MET A 65 -10.82 -3.85 5.22
C MET A 65 -10.88 -2.45 5.84
N ARG A 66 -11.76 -2.23 6.82
CA ARG A 66 -11.88 -0.94 7.49
C ARG A 66 -10.66 -0.58 8.33
N ARG A 67 -9.81 -1.57 8.65
CA ARG A 67 -8.57 -1.38 9.41
C ARG A 67 -7.34 -1.45 8.50
N THR A 68 -7.56 -1.34 7.20
CA THR A 68 -6.52 -1.45 6.18
C THR A 68 -6.24 -0.09 5.59
N VAL A 69 -4.97 0.22 5.43
CA VAL A 69 -4.49 1.47 4.84
C VAL A 69 -3.65 1.13 3.62
N MET A 70 -3.99 1.76 2.49
CA MET A 70 -3.20 1.69 1.26
C MET A 70 -2.36 2.96 1.14
N ILE A 71 -1.05 2.79 1.04
CA ILE A 71 -0.11 3.89 0.83
C ILE A 71 0.30 3.89 -0.63
N GLY A 72 0.09 5.01 -1.32
CA GLY A 72 0.38 5.06 -2.73
C GLY A 72 0.73 6.44 -3.26
N ASP A 73 1.44 6.46 -4.38
CA ASP A 73 1.87 7.66 -5.08
C ASP A 73 1.11 7.88 -6.39
N THR A 74 0.12 7.06 -6.67
CA THR A 74 -0.70 7.16 -7.87
C THR A 74 -2.18 7.23 -7.52
N THR A 75 -2.97 7.80 -8.46
CA THR A 75 -4.43 7.80 -8.33
C THR A 75 -4.98 6.36 -8.35
N HIS A 76 -4.31 5.45 -9.05
CA HIS A 76 -4.74 4.04 -9.11
C HIS A 76 -4.72 3.38 -7.74
N ASP A 77 -3.68 3.67 -6.93
CA ASP A 77 -3.58 3.15 -5.56
C ASP A 77 -4.73 3.65 -4.69
N LEU A 78 -4.99 4.95 -4.73
CA LEU A 78 -6.01 5.56 -3.89
C LEU A 78 -7.41 5.18 -4.32
N LEU A 79 -7.65 5.06 -5.63
CA LEU A 79 -8.94 4.58 -6.14
C LEU A 79 -9.17 3.11 -5.78
N MET A 80 -8.12 2.29 -5.81
CA MET A 80 -8.23 0.90 -5.36
C MET A 80 -8.65 0.84 -3.89
N ALA A 81 -8.06 1.68 -3.03
CA ALA A 81 -8.45 1.76 -1.63
C ALA A 81 -9.91 2.17 -1.47
N ASN A 82 -10.34 3.23 -2.17
CA ASN A 82 -11.72 3.69 -2.13
C ASN A 82 -12.69 2.62 -2.60
N ASN A 83 -12.37 1.93 -3.69
CA ASN A 83 -13.21 0.88 -4.26
C ASN A 83 -13.32 -0.34 -3.35
N ALA A 84 -12.28 -0.60 -2.56
CA ALA A 84 -12.27 -1.73 -1.62
C ALA A 84 -12.91 -1.39 -0.26
N GLY A 85 -13.07 -0.12 0.06
CA GLY A 85 -13.53 0.33 1.37
C GLY A 85 -12.41 0.47 2.39
N ALA A 86 -11.16 0.56 1.94
CA ALA A 86 -10.00 0.85 2.77
C ALA A 86 -9.71 2.34 2.79
N SER A 87 -8.84 2.78 3.69
CA SER A 87 -8.35 4.15 3.73
C SER A 87 -7.10 4.29 2.86
N GLY A 88 -6.95 5.44 2.20
CA GLY A 88 -5.77 5.74 1.39
C GLY A 88 -4.92 6.82 2.00
N ILE A 89 -3.60 6.65 1.93
CA ILE A 89 -2.62 7.69 2.27
C ILE A 89 -1.84 8.00 0.99
N ALA A 90 -1.80 9.27 0.62
CA ALA A 90 -1.03 9.72 -0.52
C ALA A 90 0.38 10.09 -0.09
N VAL A 91 1.36 9.77 -0.96
CA VAL A 91 2.73 10.26 -0.82
C VAL A 91 3.03 11.16 -2.02
N GLU A 92 3.41 12.41 -1.77
CA GLU A 92 3.57 13.40 -2.85
C GLU A 92 4.97 13.42 -3.46
N TYR A 93 5.86 12.56 -2.99
CA TYR A 93 7.19 12.41 -3.54
C TYR A 93 7.27 11.32 -4.63
N GLY A 94 6.14 10.90 -5.16
CA GLY A 94 6.04 9.84 -6.15
C GLY A 94 5.63 10.33 -7.55
N ALA A 95 4.93 9.46 -8.28
CA ALA A 95 4.73 9.60 -9.72
C ALA A 95 3.66 10.61 -10.13
N HIS A 96 2.62 10.83 -9.33
CA HIS A 96 1.48 11.67 -9.71
C HIS A 96 1.47 13.00 -8.98
N PRO A 97 0.97 14.09 -9.63
CA PRO A 97 0.85 15.39 -8.97
C PRO A 97 -0.08 15.33 -7.75
N VAL A 98 0.25 16.11 -6.72
CA VAL A 98 -0.51 16.13 -5.47
C VAL A 98 -1.98 16.52 -5.68
N GLN A 99 -2.28 17.40 -6.62
CA GLN A 99 -3.66 17.80 -6.89
C GLN A 99 -4.53 16.62 -7.35
N GLN A 100 -3.97 15.75 -8.17
CA GLN A 100 -4.67 14.54 -8.62
C GLN A 100 -4.87 13.55 -7.47
N LEU A 101 -3.88 13.42 -6.60
CA LEU A 101 -3.97 12.55 -5.43
C LEU A 101 -5.03 13.04 -4.44
N GLN A 102 -5.08 14.36 -4.21
CA GLN A 102 -6.08 14.97 -3.32
C GLN A 102 -7.52 14.72 -3.81
N ALA A 103 -7.73 14.66 -5.11
CA ALA A 103 -9.04 14.37 -5.69
C ALA A 103 -9.55 12.95 -5.35
N CYS A 104 -8.67 12.06 -4.92
CA CYS A 104 -9.03 10.70 -4.48
C CYS A 104 -9.32 10.60 -2.97
N HIS A 105 -9.37 11.72 -2.28
CA HIS A 105 -9.75 11.83 -0.86
C HIS A 105 -8.91 10.97 0.10
N PRO A 106 -7.56 11.08 0.07
CA PRO A 106 -6.73 10.38 1.06
C PRO A 106 -6.98 10.92 2.46
N ILE A 107 -6.81 10.07 3.48
CA ILE A 107 -6.94 10.50 4.88
C ILE A 107 -5.72 11.29 5.36
N PHE A 108 -4.60 11.18 4.66
CA PHE A 108 -3.37 11.90 4.95
C PHE A 108 -2.52 11.96 3.69
N THR A 109 -1.73 13.04 3.56
CA THR A 109 -0.77 13.19 2.46
C THR A 109 0.61 13.48 3.04
N ALA A 110 1.55 12.56 2.82
CA ALA A 110 2.91 12.68 3.33
C ALA A 110 3.83 13.32 2.31
N LYS A 111 4.66 14.26 2.74
CA LYS A 111 5.63 14.96 1.89
C LYS A 111 6.94 14.18 1.75
N ASN A 112 7.26 13.34 2.73
CA ASN A 112 8.48 12.55 2.75
C ASN A 112 8.28 11.31 3.63
N VAL A 113 9.27 10.42 3.63
CA VAL A 113 9.19 9.17 4.40
C VAL A 113 9.14 9.42 5.90
N PRO A 114 9.94 10.34 6.50
CA PRO A 114 9.83 10.62 7.92
C PRO A 114 8.44 11.08 8.35
N GLU A 115 7.78 11.92 7.55
CA GLU A 115 6.42 12.38 7.85
C GLU A 115 5.42 11.23 7.79
N LEU A 116 5.54 10.35 6.80
CA LEU A 116 4.72 9.15 6.70
C LEU A 116 4.91 8.25 7.91
N HIS A 117 6.16 7.99 8.28
CA HIS A 117 6.50 7.15 9.42
C HIS A 117 5.89 7.68 10.72
N GLN A 118 6.05 8.98 10.98
CA GLN A 118 5.52 9.59 12.19
C GLN A 118 4.00 9.47 12.26
N TRP A 119 3.31 9.75 11.14
CA TRP A 119 1.86 9.64 11.10
C TRP A 119 1.38 8.21 11.39
N LEU A 120 2.05 7.21 10.80
CA LEU A 120 1.70 5.80 11.01
C LEU A 120 1.87 5.40 12.47
N ILE A 121 2.96 5.81 13.10
CA ILE A 121 3.20 5.50 14.51
C ILE A 121 2.15 6.14 15.42
N GLU A 122 1.70 7.35 15.11
CA GLU A 122 0.76 8.09 15.94
C GLU A 122 -0.70 7.68 15.71
N ASN A 123 -1.06 7.24 14.52
CA ASN A 123 -2.46 7.07 14.12
C ASN A 123 -2.85 5.64 13.72
N ALA A 124 -1.90 4.81 13.41
CA ALA A 124 -2.18 3.45 12.97
C ALA A 124 -2.31 2.45 14.12
#